data_5144729755db7617d8c5a461fee605f5
#
_entry.id   5144729755db7617d8c5a461fee605f5
#
_cell.length_a   1.000
_cell.length_b   1.000
_cell.length_c   1.000
_cell.angle_alpha   90.00
_cell.angle_beta   90.00
_cell.angle_gamma   90.00
#
_symmetry.space_group_name_H-M   'P 1'
#
loop_
_entity.id
_entity.type
_entity.pdbx_description
1 polymer ?
#
loop_
_entity_poly.entity_id
_entity_poly.type
_entity_poly.pdbx_seq_one_letter_code
_entity_poly.pdbx_strand_id
1 'polypeptide(L)'
;MDTPAYPKIYDYALKSAGAAVEAARSALKGERAFVLNRPPGHHATRDRAMGFCYFSNIAIAALDAVENGAKRVAIWDFDAHHGNGTEAIVATNERIRFASIHQFPAYPGTGAKSFANIDNYPVAPQTPRQEHVDVCKRALDKLISFKPNLILRKK
;
A
#
# COMPACT_ATOMS: atom_id res chain seq x y z
N MET A 1 11.26 -18.37 8.63
CA MET A 1 11.19 -17.37 7.56
C MET A 1 9.81 -17.51 6.90
N ASP A 2 8.99 -16.47 6.92
CA ASP A 2 7.60 -16.50 6.44
C ASP A 2 7.45 -16.26 4.92
N THR A 3 8.56 -15.97 4.24
CA THR A 3 8.61 -15.67 2.80
C THR A 3 9.74 -16.48 2.16
N PRO A 4 9.54 -17.81 1.98
CA PRO A 4 10.58 -18.69 1.43
C PRO A 4 10.72 -18.49 -0.09
N ALA A 5 11.94 -18.65 -0.59
CA ALA A 5 12.17 -18.78 -2.03
C ALA A 5 11.77 -20.19 -2.50
N TYR A 6 11.02 -20.27 -3.61
CA TYR A 6 10.66 -21.53 -4.27
C TYR A 6 10.65 -21.35 -5.80
N PRO A 7 10.69 -22.45 -6.56
CA PRO A 7 10.73 -22.36 -8.02
C PRO A 7 9.61 -21.48 -8.58
N LYS A 8 9.95 -20.62 -9.55
CA LYS A 8 9.02 -19.69 -10.24
C LYS A 8 8.41 -18.58 -9.38
N ILE A 9 8.78 -18.44 -8.08
CA ILE A 9 8.22 -17.35 -7.26
C ILE A 9 8.50 -15.97 -7.86
N TYR A 10 9.68 -15.79 -8.45
CA TYR A 10 10.03 -14.56 -9.15
C TYR A 10 9.03 -14.22 -10.26
N ASP A 11 8.68 -15.19 -11.10
CA ASP A 11 7.75 -15.00 -12.21
C ASP A 11 6.33 -14.63 -11.70
N TYR A 12 5.88 -15.28 -10.64
CA TYR A 12 4.60 -14.96 -10.02
C TYR A 12 4.60 -13.57 -9.39
N ALA A 13 5.66 -13.21 -8.69
CA ALA A 13 5.80 -11.89 -8.08
C ALA A 13 5.85 -10.78 -9.14
N LEU A 14 6.58 -11.01 -10.23
CA LEU A 14 6.65 -10.08 -11.37
C LEU A 14 5.29 -9.87 -12.03
N LYS A 15 4.52 -10.95 -12.26
CA LYS A 15 3.16 -10.86 -12.78
C LYS A 15 2.22 -10.12 -11.84
N SER A 16 2.34 -10.33 -10.53
CA SER A 16 1.53 -9.64 -9.54
C SER A 16 1.81 -8.14 -9.51
N ALA A 17 3.08 -7.75 -9.55
CA ALA A 17 3.48 -6.35 -9.63
C ALA A 17 3.05 -5.72 -10.96
N GLY A 18 3.25 -6.41 -12.09
CA GLY A 18 2.83 -5.95 -13.41
C GLY A 18 1.34 -5.70 -13.51
N ALA A 19 0.51 -6.59 -12.96
CA ALA A 19 -0.94 -6.39 -12.94
C ALA A 19 -1.36 -5.15 -12.11
N ALA A 20 -0.66 -4.86 -11.01
CA ALA A 20 -0.91 -3.64 -10.24
C ALA A 20 -0.57 -2.37 -11.04
N VAL A 21 0.53 -2.39 -11.80
CA VAL A 21 0.93 -1.31 -12.72
C VAL A 21 -0.13 -1.11 -13.81
N GLU A 22 -0.57 -2.18 -14.47
CA GLU A 22 -1.60 -2.09 -15.52
C GLU A 22 -2.92 -1.54 -14.99
N ALA A 23 -3.34 -1.96 -13.78
CA ALA A 23 -4.53 -1.43 -13.14
C ALA A 23 -4.40 0.08 -12.85
N ALA A 24 -3.23 0.54 -12.38
CA ALA A 24 -2.97 1.95 -12.14
C ALA A 24 -3.01 2.77 -13.45
N ARG A 25 -2.43 2.24 -14.52
CA ARG A 25 -2.45 2.86 -15.86
C ARG A 25 -3.85 2.93 -16.45
N SER A 26 -4.67 1.88 -16.28
CA SER A 26 -6.10 1.91 -16.64
C SER A 26 -6.86 2.98 -15.86
N ALA A 27 -6.62 3.06 -14.55
CA ALA A 27 -7.27 4.04 -13.70
C ALA A 27 -6.92 5.49 -14.07
N LEU A 28 -5.68 5.76 -14.51
CA LEU A 28 -5.28 7.07 -15.03
C LEU A 28 -6.02 7.46 -16.32
N LYS A 29 -6.55 6.49 -17.07
CA LYS A 29 -7.40 6.70 -18.25
C LYS A 29 -8.89 6.86 -17.89
N GLY A 30 -9.24 6.84 -16.60
CA GLY A 30 -10.63 6.99 -16.12
C GLY A 30 -11.37 5.67 -15.90
N GLU A 31 -10.72 4.53 -16.07
CA GLU A 31 -11.30 3.22 -15.83
C GLU A 31 -11.22 2.82 -14.35
N ARG A 32 -12.16 1.97 -13.90
CA ARG A 32 -12.05 1.33 -12.58
C ARG A 32 -11.40 -0.04 -12.76
N ALA A 33 -10.28 -0.27 -12.11
CA ALA A 33 -9.56 -1.53 -12.19
C ALA A 33 -9.48 -2.22 -10.83
N PHE A 34 -9.54 -3.54 -10.84
CA PHE A 34 -9.38 -4.38 -9.65
C PHE A 34 -8.43 -5.53 -9.98
N VAL A 35 -7.44 -5.74 -9.11
CA VAL A 35 -6.44 -6.81 -9.26
C VAL A 35 -6.61 -7.84 -8.16
N LEU A 36 -6.80 -9.09 -8.54
CA LEU A 36 -6.87 -10.24 -7.64
C LEU A 36 -5.71 -11.18 -7.92
N ASN A 37 -4.57 -10.88 -7.33
CA ASN A 37 -3.32 -11.58 -7.58
C ASN A 37 -2.60 -12.04 -6.32
N ARG A 38 -1.72 -13.00 -6.48
CA ARG A 38 -0.72 -13.47 -5.52
C ARG A 38 0.65 -13.53 -6.19
N PRO A 39 1.75 -13.31 -5.41
CA PRO A 39 1.83 -12.97 -3.99
C PRO A 39 1.38 -11.53 -3.66
N PRO A 40 1.07 -11.22 -2.36
CA PRO A 40 0.83 -9.85 -1.90
C PRO A 40 2.12 -9.02 -1.94
N GLY A 41 2.06 -7.73 -1.54
CA GLY A 41 3.21 -6.86 -1.76
C GLY A 41 3.56 -5.88 -0.64
N HIS A 42 2.62 -5.47 0.22
CA HIS A 42 2.78 -4.29 1.07
C HIS A 42 3.84 -4.40 2.19
N HIS A 43 4.34 -5.62 2.46
CA HIS A 43 5.43 -5.82 3.43
C HIS A 43 6.82 -5.84 2.80
N ALA A 44 6.95 -6.05 1.48
CA ALA A 44 8.26 -6.11 0.83
C ALA A 44 8.90 -4.72 0.77
N THR A 45 10.13 -4.60 1.30
CA THR A 45 10.95 -3.40 1.17
C THR A 45 11.80 -3.43 -0.10
N ARG A 46 12.71 -2.47 -0.29
CA ARG A 46 13.60 -2.45 -1.46
C ARG A 46 14.57 -3.62 -1.51
N ASP A 47 14.90 -4.18 -0.36
CA ASP A 47 15.99 -5.15 -0.16
C ASP A 47 15.56 -6.41 0.59
N ARG A 48 14.28 -6.49 1.00
CA ARG A 48 13.80 -7.60 1.83
C ARG A 48 12.40 -8.06 1.45
N ALA A 49 12.27 -9.35 1.14
CA ALA A 49 11.00 -10.05 1.08
C ALA A 49 10.57 -10.50 2.49
N MET A 50 9.34 -10.20 2.89
CA MET A 50 8.77 -10.57 4.19
C MET A 50 7.25 -10.55 4.16
N GLY A 51 6.59 -11.18 5.13
CA GLY A 51 5.13 -11.18 5.23
C GLY A 51 4.44 -11.72 3.98
N PHE A 52 4.96 -12.78 3.37
CA PHE A 52 4.53 -13.37 2.10
C PHE A 52 4.68 -12.44 0.88
N CYS A 53 5.31 -11.28 1.03
CA CYS A 53 5.49 -10.29 -0.02
C CYS A 53 6.92 -10.36 -0.60
N TYR A 54 7.02 -10.32 -1.92
CA TYR A 54 8.30 -10.37 -2.66
C TYR A 54 8.63 -9.06 -3.34
N PHE A 55 7.64 -8.40 -3.95
CA PHE A 55 7.70 -7.05 -4.48
C PHE A 55 6.60 -6.21 -3.85
N SER A 56 6.83 -4.93 -3.66
CA SER A 56 5.80 -4.01 -3.17
C SER A 56 4.90 -3.55 -4.31
N ASN A 57 3.96 -4.40 -4.72
CA ASN A 57 3.14 -4.22 -5.92
C ASN A 57 2.50 -2.83 -6.00
N ILE A 58 1.90 -2.37 -4.89
CA ILE A 58 1.19 -1.08 -4.86
C ILE A 58 2.16 0.11 -4.86
N ALA A 59 3.34 -0.02 -4.22
CA ALA A 59 4.35 1.04 -4.26
C ALA A 59 4.95 1.16 -5.66
N ILE A 60 5.22 0.02 -6.34
CA ILE A 60 5.68 0.00 -7.73
C ILE A 60 4.65 0.66 -8.64
N ALA A 61 3.36 0.32 -8.50
CA ALA A 61 2.29 0.92 -9.28
C ALA A 61 2.15 2.45 -9.02
N ALA A 62 2.33 2.89 -7.78
CA ALA A 62 2.30 4.30 -7.44
C ALA A 62 3.47 5.08 -8.04
N LEU A 63 4.68 4.52 -8.00
CA LEU A 63 5.87 5.13 -8.62
C LEU A 63 5.74 5.18 -10.14
N ASP A 64 5.31 4.09 -10.77
CA ASP A 64 5.02 4.05 -12.21
C ASP A 64 3.99 5.11 -12.61
N ALA A 65 2.91 5.26 -11.85
CA ALA A 65 1.90 6.27 -12.12
C ALA A 65 2.47 7.70 -12.07
N VAL A 66 3.34 7.98 -11.10
CA VAL A 66 4.03 9.26 -10.97
C VAL A 66 4.97 9.52 -12.15
N GLU A 67 5.72 8.52 -12.59
CA GLU A 67 6.61 8.61 -13.76
C GLU A 67 5.83 8.80 -15.05
N ASN A 68 4.62 8.24 -15.14
CA ASN A 68 3.72 8.36 -16.30
C ASN A 68 2.74 9.55 -16.18
N GLY A 69 3.06 10.56 -15.40
CA GLY A 69 2.41 11.87 -15.44
C GLY A 69 1.36 12.13 -14.35
N ALA A 70 1.11 11.21 -13.43
CA ALA A 70 0.28 11.52 -12.27
C ALA A 70 0.97 12.57 -11.40
N LYS A 71 0.32 13.69 -11.16
CA LYS A 71 0.88 14.76 -10.32
C LYS A 71 0.91 14.36 -8.85
N ARG A 72 -0.11 13.67 -8.38
CA ARG A 72 -0.27 13.19 -6.99
C ARG A 72 -0.98 11.84 -6.97
N VAL A 73 -0.42 10.91 -6.22
CA VAL A 73 -0.98 9.57 -6.00
C VAL A 73 -1.22 9.36 -4.52
N ALA A 74 -2.39 8.88 -4.16
CA ALA A 74 -2.70 8.45 -2.79
C ALA A 74 -2.72 6.93 -2.72
N ILE A 75 -2.19 6.37 -1.64
CA ILE A 75 -2.26 4.94 -1.33
C ILE A 75 -3.04 4.80 -0.02
N TRP A 76 -4.13 4.04 -0.06
CA TRP A 76 -4.98 3.73 1.08
C TRP A 76 -4.91 2.24 1.39
N ASP A 77 -4.13 1.89 2.40
CA ASP A 77 -3.94 0.52 2.89
C ASP A 77 -4.75 0.32 4.18
N PHE A 78 -5.73 -0.57 4.14
CA PHE A 78 -6.54 -0.95 5.27
C PHE A 78 -6.47 -2.47 5.55
N ASP A 79 -5.35 -3.08 5.19
CA ASP A 79 -5.00 -4.40 5.68
C ASP A 79 -4.87 -4.38 7.20
N ALA A 80 -5.15 -5.51 7.86
CA ALA A 80 -5.02 -5.63 9.32
C ALA A 80 -3.58 -5.39 9.80
N HIS A 81 -2.59 -5.55 8.93
CA HIS A 81 -1.17 -5.37 9.21
C HIS A 81 -0.62 -4.09 8.57
N HIS A 82 0.34 -3.46 9.24
CA HIS A 82 1.02 -2.28 8.73
C HIS A 82 1.73 -2.55 7.40
N GLY A 83 1.51 -1.70 6.41
CA GLY A 83 2.17 -1.76 5.10
C GLY A 83 3.59 -1.20 5.13
N ASN A 84 4.45 -1.76 5.96
CA ASN A 84 5.82 -1.29 6.22
C ASN A 84 6.69 -1.22 4.95
N GLY A 85 6.50 -2.13 4.02
CA GLY A 85 7.24 -2.13 2.75
C GLY A 85 6.80 -0.97 1.85
N THR A 86 5.49 -0.76 1.72
CA THR A 86 4.95 0.41 1.01
C THR A 86 5.47 1.70 1.63
N GLU A 87 5.36 1.85 2.96
CA GLU A 87 5.90 2.99 3.70
C GLU A 87 7.37 3.25 3.36
N ALA A 88 8.23 2.25 3.51
CA ALA A 88 9.67 2.37 3.29
C ALA A 88 10.04 2.77 1.85
N ILE A 89 9.22 2.41 0.86
CA ILE A 89 9.50 2.70 -0.55
C ILE A 89 9.02 4.10 -0.93
N VAL A 90 7.85 4.54 -0.41
CA VAL A 90 7.24 5.81 -0.84
C VAL A 90 7.53 6.97 0.12
N ALA A 91 8.14 6.70 1.28
CA ALA A 91 8.53 7.75 2.22
C ALA A 91 9.38 8.83 1.53
N THR A 92 9.13 10.09 1.86
CA THR A 92 9.81 11.27 1.28
C THR A 92 9.47 11.59 -0.19
N ASN A 93 8.65 10.81 -0.89
CA ASN A 93 8.16 11.18 -2.21
C ASN A 93 6.95 12.13 -2.08
N GLU A 94 7.17 13.42 -2.26
CA GLU A 94 6.13 14.46 -2.07
C GLU A 94 4.93 14.31 -3.01
N ARG A 95 5.04 13.56 -4.10
CA ARG A 95 3.95 13.26 -5.02
C ARG A 95 3.10 12.06 -4.61
N ILE A 96 3.50 11.33 -3.56
CA ILE A 96 2.76 10.18 -3.05
C ILE A 96 2.38 10.42 -1.60
N ARG A 97 1.14 10.19 -1.23
CA ARG A 97 0.69 10.15 0.16
C ARG A 97 0.20 8.76 0.49
N PHE A 98 0.67 8.20 1.59
CA PHE A 98 0.34 6.87 2.06
C PHE A 98 -0.39 6.94 3.40
N ALA A 99 -1.54 6.26 3.50
CA ALA A 99 -2.25 6.04 4.74
C ALA A 99 -2.40 4.55 5.00
N SER A 100 -1.96 4.09 6.16
CA SER A 100 -2.10 2.72 6.63
C SER A 100 -2.94 2.66 7.89
N ILE A 101 -4.04 1.90 7.85
CA ILE A 101 -4.89 1.64 9.01
C ILE A 101 -4.63 0.19 9.41
N HIS A 102 -4.07 -0.05 10.58
CA HIS A 102 -3.62 -1.37 10.97
C HIS A 102 -3.69 -1.60 12.48
N GLN A 103 -3.78 -2.84 12.89
CA GLN A 103 -3.70 -3.20 14.29
C GLN A 103 -2.29 -2.92 14.85
N PHE A 104 -2.22 -2.31 16.03
CA PHE A 104 -0.98 -2.11 16.77
C PHE A 104 -1.25 -2.24 18.28
N PRO A 105 -0.39 -2.99 19.03
CA PRO A 105 0.76 -3.76 18.54
C PRO A 105 0.34 -5.01 17.75
N ALA A 106 1.00 -5.24 16.62
CA ALA A 106 0.87 -6.44 15.78
C ALA A 106 2.05 -6.54 14.81
N TYR A 107 2.11 -7.63 14.02
CA TYR A 107 3.08 -7.76 12.94
C TYR A 107 2.99 -6.57 11.96
N PRO A 108 4.10 -6.03 11.45
CA PRO A 108 5.49 -6.40 11.71
C PRO A 108 6.13 -5.63 12.88
N GLY A 109 5.38 -4.97 13.74
CA GLY A 109 5.87 -4.20 14.88
C GLY A 109 6.24 -2.76 14.56
N THR A 110 5.79 -2.25 13.40
CA THR A 110 6.04 -0.88 12.90
C THR A 110 4.74 -0.11 12.70
N GLY A 111 4.81 1.17 12.29
CA GLY A 111 3.63 1.98 11.99
C GLY A 111 3.00 2.68 13.21
N ALA A 112 3.71 2.81 14.33
CA ALA A 112 3.18 3.45 15.53
C ALA A 112 3.00 4.98 15.39
N LYS A 113 3.71 5.62 14.45
CA LYS A 113 3.72 7.08 14.28
C LYS A 113 3.71 7.46 12.80
N SER A 114 3.02 8.58 12.52
CA SER A 114 3.07 9.24 11.21
C SER A 114 4.33 10.10 11.06
N PHE A 115 4.81 10.26 9.83
CA PHE A 115 5.91 11.17 9.49
C PHE A 115 5.89 11.55 8.01
N ALA A 116 6.40 12.71 7.65
CA ALA A 116 6.45 13.19 6.26
C ALA A 116 5.12 13.00 5.49
N ASN A 117 5.15 12.24 4.40
CA ASN A 117 3.98 11.90 3.58
C ASN A 117 3.27 10.60 4.01
N ILE A 118 3.60 10.07 5.18
CA ILE A 118 3.07 8.83 5.76
C ILE A 118 2.09 9.15 6.88
N ASP A 119 0.86 8.70 6.75
CA ASP A 119 -0.19 8.79 7.75
C ASP A 119 -0.49 7.39 8.33
N ASN A 120 0.05 7.08 9.48
CA ASN A 120 -0.21 5.83 10.19
C ASN A 120 -1.37 5.98 11.18
N TYR A 121 -2.32 5.06 11.11
CA TYR A 121 -3.51 4.99 11.96
C TYR A 121 -3.51 3.65 12.71
N PRO A 122 -2.68 3.51 13.75
CA PRO A 122 -2.69 2.32 14.57
C PRO A 122 -4.02 2.21 15.35
N VAL A 123 -4.64 1.04 15.31
CA VAL A 123 -5.84 0.71 16.08
C VAL A 123 -5.55 -0.43 17.05
N ALA A 124 -6.13 -0.35 18.25
CA ALA A 124 -5.94 -1.39 19.26
C ALA A 124 -6.55 -2.74 18.80
N PRO A 125 -6.01 -3.88 19.27
CA PRO A 125 -6.70 -5.16 19.11
C PRO A 125 -8.14 -5.09 19.59
N GLN A 126 -9.05 -5.75 18.88
CA GLN A 126 -10.48 -5.78 19.21
C GLN A 126 -11.20 -4.42 19.17
N THR A 127 -10.62 -3.41 18.50
CA THR A 127 -11.31 -2.13 18.26
C THR A 127 -12.70 -2.39 17.65
N PRO A 128 -13.77 -1.79 18.21
CA PRO A 128 -15.13 -1.94 17.70
C PRO A 128 -15.22 -1.59 16.21
N ARG A 129 -16.04 -2.36 15.47
CA ARG A 129 -16.18 -2.19 14.01
C ARG A 129 -16.47 -0.73 13.61
N GLN A 130 -17.36 -0.05 14.33
CA GLN A 130 -17.74 1.32 13.98
C GLN A 130 -16.56 2.28 14.16
N GLU A 131 -15.82 2.14 15.24
CA GLU A 131 -14.62 2.95 15.49
C GLU A 131 -13.55 2.71 14.40
N HIS A 132 -13.34 1.44 14.03
CA HIS A 132 -12.42 1.12 12.92
C HIS A 132 -12.86 1.75 11.59
N VAL A 133 -14.16 1.69 11.28
CA VAL A 133 -14.72 2.35 10.07
C VAL A 133 -14.51 3.86 10.12
N ASP A 134 -14.67 4.48 11.27
CA ASP A 134 -14.46 5.93 11.41
C ASP A 134 -12.99 6.31 11.27
N VAL A 135 -12.06 5.47 11.73
CA VAL A 135 -10.62 5.62 11.44
C VAL A 135 -10.35 5.53 9.94
N CYS A 136 -10.92 4.52 9.26
CA CYS A 136 -10.78 4.37 7.81
C CYS A 136 -11.29 5.60 7.04
N LYS A 137 -12.43 6.16 7.45
CA LYS A 137 -12.97 7.40 6.85
C LYS A 137 -12.04 8.58 7.03
N ARG A 138 -11.56 8.82 8.28
CA ARG A 138 -10.60 9.91 8.55
C ARG A 138 -9.33 9.78 7.72
N ALA A 139 -8.80 8.56 7.56
CA ALA A 139 -7.64 8.30 6.71
C ALA A 139 -7.94 8.64 5.25
N LEU A 140 -9.10 8.24 4.73
CA LEU A 140 -9.52 8.54 3.37
C LEU A 140 -9.71 10.04 3.14
N ASP A 141 -10.36 10.75 4.08
CA ASP A 141 -10.56 12.20 4.00
C ASP A 141 -9.21 12.94 3.95
N LYS A 142 -8.23 12.47 4.73
CA LYS A 142 -6.87 12.99 4.70
C LYS A 142 -6.20 12.79 3.35
N LEU A 143 -6.38 11.62 2.73
CA LEU A 143 -5.87 11.34 1.39
C LEU A 143 -6.57 12.18 0.32
N ILE A 144 -7.88 12.37 0.41
CA ILE A 144 -8.65 13.22 -0.51
C ILE A 144 -8.21 14.68 -0.41
N SER A 145 -7.90 15.18 0.79
CA SER A 145 -7.39 16.54 0.99
C SER A 145 -6.06 16.82 0.29
N PHE A 146 -5.28 15.78 0.00
CA PHE A 146 -4.07 15.84 -0.82
C PHE A 146 -4.37 16.12 -2.30
N LYS A 147 -5.64 16.04 -2.72
CA LYS A 147 -6.13 16.19 -4.10
C LYS A 147 -5.40 15.29 -5.10
N PRO A 148 -5.40 13.97 -4.88
CA PRO A 148 -4.71 13.03 -5.76
C PRO A 148 -5.40 12.93 -7.13
N ASN A 149 -4.60 12.63 -8.18
CA ASN A 149 -5.12 12.24 -9.50
C ASN A 149 -5.50 10.75 -9.54
N LEU A 150 -4.90 9.97 -8.65
CA LEU A 150 -5.09 8.52 -8.56
C LEU A 150 -5.13 8.11 -7.09
N ILE A 151 -6.09 7.27 -6.74
CA ILE A 151 -6.13 6.59 -5.44
C ILE A 151 -5.96 5.09 -5.68
N LEU A 152 -4.90 4.53 -5.13
CA LEU A 152 -4.65 3.10 -5.10
C LEU A 152 -5.11 2.55 -3.74
N ARG A 153 -5.81 1.41 -3.77
CA ARG A 153 -6.35 0.77 -2.57
C ARG A 153 -5.76 -0.61 -2.36
N LYS A 154 -5.33 -0.91 -1.14
CA LYS A 154 -4.86 -2.21 -0.69
C LYS A 154 -5.75 -2.73 0.46
N LYS A 155 -6.13 -3.98 0.34
CA LYS A 155 -6.79 -4.76 1.38
C LYS A 155 -6.02 -6.05 1.61
#